data_f81228da03f07c0990260eed2328c0f5
#
_entry.id   f81228da03f07c0990260eed2328c0f5
#
_cell.length_a   1.000
_cell.length_b   1.000
_cell.length_c   1.000
_cell.angle_alpha   90.00
_cell.angle_beta   90.00
_cell.angle_gamma   90.00
#
_symmetry.space_group_name_H-M   'P 1'
#
loop_
_entity.id
_entity.type
_entity.pdbx_description
1 polymer ?
#
loop_
_entity_poly.entity_id
_entity_poly.type
_entity_poly.pdbx_seq_one_letter_code
_entity_poly.pdbx_strand_id
1 'polypeptide(L)'
;GKRKVFYAVSGLVIGIGIFSMVTRGFNWGVDFTGGRTYVVAFDQPVEANAVQAALEPVFRGEDGRQYTTSVKSYGGAKQMKITTNYLIDLPGTATDSLVDVRLQKGLGDLGTGFAWPAKESRKVDPTISDDIQTKAWTSVLFALIFMFIYIAIRFSNWQYGVGALLSLVHDTLFTLGLYSILWGVVGFSLEIDEAFIAVILTVIGYSINDTVVVFDRIREYMHDHKRDPVVTVFNKAINSTLSRTINTGFCTLLVLLIIFFFGGLSIKGFVFGLFFGILVGTYSSIFVASAIAVDLLKDREPAAVAKPVTA
;
A
#
# COMPACT_ATOMS: atom_id res chain seq x y z
N GLY A 1 13.63 10.48 -25.10
CA GLY A 1 14.37 11.18 -24.35
C GLY A 1 14.87 10.91 -22.95
N LYS A 2 14.07 11.19 -21.91
CA LYS A 2 14.56 11.19 -20.51
C LYS A 2 14.30 9.87 -19.74
N ARG A 3 14.05 8.75 -20.44
CA ARG A 3 13.73 7.43 -19.83
C ARG A 3 14.72 6.99 -18.76
N LYS A 4 16.03 7.12 -19.03
CA LYS A 4 17.09 6.74 -18.08
C LYS A 4 16.99 7.50 -16.76
N VAL A 5 16.54 8.76 -16.79
CA VAL A 5 16.34 9.57 -15.59
C VAL A 5 15.18 9.00 -14.77
N PHE A 6 14.06 8.66 -15.41
CA PHE A 6 12.92 8.08 -14.71
C PHE A 6 13.22 6.70 -14.12
N TYR A 7 13.96 5.84 -14.83
CA TYR A 7 14.45 4.58 -14.27
C TYR A 7 15.37 4.79 -13.07
N ALA A 8 16.27 5.78 -13.14
CA ALA A 8 17.17 6.07 -12.02
C ALA A 8 16.40 6.59 -10.79
N VAL A 9 15.44 7.49 -11.00
CA VAL A 9 14.58 8.02 -9.90
C VAL A 9 13.73 6.90 -9.30
N SER A 10 13.02 6.14 -10.11
CA SER A 10 12.22 5.00 -9.65
C SER A 10 13.08 3.95 -8.94
N GLY A 11 14.23 3.60 -9.51
CA GLY A 11 15.15 2.64 -8.90
C GLY A 11 15.70 3.11 -7.57
N LEU A 12 16.03 4.41 -7.44
CA LEU A 12 16.48 4.99 -6.18
C LEU A 12 15.39 4.93 -5.10
N VAL A 13 14.18 5.37 -5.45
CA VAL A 13 13.05 5.40 -4.49
C VAL A 13 12.66 4.00 -4.04
N ILE A 14 12.55 3.04 -4.99
CA ILE A 14 12.28 1.64 -4.67
C ILE A 14 13.42 1.03 -3.85
N GLY A 15 14.70 1.34 -4.19
CA GLY A 15 15.87 0.88 -3.44
C GLY A 15 15.85 1.35 -1.98
N ILE A 16 15.52 2.62 -1.72
CA ILE A 16 15.34 3.14 -0.36
C ILE A 16 14.18 2.43 0.35
N GLY A 17 13.06 2.20 -0.35
CA GLY A 17 11.93 1.45 0.17
C GLY A 17 12.33 0.03 0.59
N ILE A 18 12.99 -0.72 -0.30
CA ILE A 18 13.47 -2.10 -0.01
C ILE A 18 14.46 -2.09 1.15
N PHE A 19 15.39 -1.16 1.17
CA PHE A 19 16.32 -1.02 2.30
C PHE A 19 15.59 -0.83 3.62
N SER A 20 14.57 0.04 3.66
CA SER A 20 13.74 0.23 4.84
C SER A 20 12.97 -1.04 5.22
N MET A 21 12.37 -1.74 4.24
CA MET A 21 11.65 -3.00 4.48
C MET A 21 12.54 -4.06 5.13
N VAL A 22 13.81 -4.16 4.70
CA VAL A 22 14.76 -5.14 5.25
C VAL A 22 15.28 -4.73 6.63
N THR A 23 15.54 -3.45 6.86
CA THR A 23 16.18 -2.98 8.11
C THR A 23 15.18 -2.64 9.21
N ARG A 24 14.06 -2.03 8.89
CA ARG A 24 13.02 -1.60 9.84
C ARG A 24 11.83 -2.56 9.89
N GLY A 25 11.63 -3.36 8.82
CA GLY A 25 10.46 -4.20 8.68
C GLY A 25 9.16 -3.42 8.51
N PHE A 26 8.06 -4.03 8.96
CA PHE A 26 6.71 -3.49 8.87
C PHE A 26 6.04 -3.44 10.24
N ASN A 27 5.08 -2.55 10.36
CA ASN A 27 4.13 -2.55 11.46
C ASN A 27 2.94 -3.45 11.08
N TRP A 28 3.02 -4.72 11.47
CA TRP A 28 1.95 -5.70 11.19
C TRP A 28 0.74 -5.47 12.08
N GLY A 29 -0.44 -5.43 11.47
CA GLY A 29 -1.71 -5.39 12.16
C GLY A 29 -2.11 -6.75 12.77
N VAL A 30 -3.07 -6.74 13.68
CA VAL A 30 -3.59 -7.97 14.31
C VAL A 30 -4.23 -8.93 13.31
N ASP A 31 -4.66 -8.45 12.16
CA ASP A 31 -5.19 -9.27 11.08
C ASP A 31 -4.16 -10.26 10.52
N PHE A 32 -2.87 -9.93 10.66
CA PHE A 32 -1.75 -10.74 10.17
C PHE A 32 -0.97 -11.44 11.29
N THR A 33 -1.10 -10.97 12.54
CA THR A 33 -0.33 -11.51 13.66
C THR A 33 -1.18 -12.25 14.68
N GLY A 34 -2.50 -12.13 14.57
CA GLY A 34 -3.40 -12.47 15.66
C GLY A 34 -3.25 -11.50 16.83
N GLY A 35 -4.26 -11.39 17.67
CA GLY A 35 -4.20 -10.54 18.84
C GLY A 35 -5.47 -9.74 19.11
N ARG A 36 -5.38 -8.88 20.12
CA ARG A 36 -6.41 -7.90 20.48
C ARG A 36 -5.87 -6.49 20.35
N THR A 37 -6.69 -5.60 19.84
CA THR A 37 -6.38 -4.18 19.77
C THR A 37 -7.48 -3.39 20.47
N TYR A 38 -7.06 -2.41 21.27
CA TYR A 38 -7.93 -1.48 22.00
C TYR A 38 -7.50 -0.05 21.72
N VAL A 39 -8.45 0.82 21.40
CA VAL A 39 -8.21 2.27 21.35
C VAL A 39 -8.83 2.89 22.60
N VAL A 40 -7.97 3.33 23.51
CA VAL A 40 -8.36 3.91 24.79
C VAL A 40 -8.10 5.41 24.79
N ALA A 41 -9.10 6.19 25.22
CA ALA A 41 -8.97 7.63 25.43
C ALA A 41 -8.68 7.92 26.89
N PHE A 42 -7.74 8.83 27.15
CA PHE A 42 -7.33 9.30 28.47
C PHE A 42 -7.81 10.74 28.69
N ASP A 43 -8.09 11.08 29.94
CA ASP A 43 -8.52 12.45 30.33
C ASP A 43 -7.36 13.43 30.17
N GLN A 44 -6.13 12.97 30.41
CA GLN A 44 -4.90 13.74 30.29
C GLN A 44 -3.95 13.13 29.26
N PRO A 45 -3.01 13.91 28.71
CA PRO A 45 -1.94 13.38 27.88
C PRO A 45 -1.12 12.33 28.62
N VAL A 46 -0.88 11.19 27.99
CA VAL A 46 -0.05 10.09 28.52
C VAL A 46 1.03 9.73 27.51
N GLU A 47 2.15 9.23 27.99
CA GLU A 47 3.22 8.73 27.13
C GLU A 47 3.03 7.24 26.84
N ALA A 48 3.22 6.83 25.60
CA ALA A 48 3.06 5.44 25.18
C ALA A 48 3.95 4.49 25.98
N ASN A 49 5.19 4.91 26.28
CA ASN A 49 6.13 4.11 27.07
C ASN A 49 5.66 3.90 28.51
N ALA A 50 5.02 4.91 29.12
CA ALA A 50 4.46 4.79 30.47
C ALA A 50 3.28 3.79 30.50
N VAL A 51 2.39 3.88 29.51
CA VAL A 51 1.27 2.94 29.35
C VAL A 51 1.80 1.52 29.09
N GLN A 52 2.79 1.35 28.26
CA GLN A 52 3.40 0.04 27.98
C GLN A 52 4.04 -0.55 29.24
N ALA A 53 4.81 0.22 29.99
CA ALA A 53 5.43 -0.23 31.25
C ALA A 53 4.39 -0.65 32.31
N ALA A 54 3.23 0.02 32.37
CA ALA A 54 2.15 -0.35 33.25
C ALA A 54 1.42 -1.64 32.84
N LEU A 55 1.38 -1.93 31.53
CA LEU A 55 0.70 -3.11 30.99
C LEU A 55 1.58 -4.37 30.92
N GLU A 56 2.90 -4.25 30.80
CA GLU A 56 3.81 -5.39 30.76
C GLU A 56 3.66 -6.38 31.92
N PRO A 57 3.60 -5.95 33.20
CA PRO A 57 3.42 -6.86 34.31
C PRO A 57 2.04 -7.50 34.36
N VAL A 58 1.02 -6.84 33.82
CA VAL A 58 -0.37 -7.29 33.85
C VAL A 58 -0.65 -8.37 32.80
N PHE A 59 0.06 -8.32 31.67
CA PHE A 59 -0.03 -9.29 30.60
C PHE A 59 1.09 -10.35 30.65
N ARG A 60 1.57 -10.64 31.86
CA ARG A 60 2.47 -11.76 32.09
C ARG A 60 1.66 -13.03 32.39
N GLY A 61 2.02 -14.16 31.76
CA GLY A 61 1.41 -15.44 32.04
C GLY A 61 1.77 -15.95 33.44
N GLU A 62 0.90 -16.75 34.05
CA GLU A 62 1.18 -17.43 35.33
C GLU A 62 2.36 -18.41 35.22
N ASP A 63 2.63 -18.89 34.02
CA ASP A 63 3.78 -19.71 33.62
C ASP A 63 5.07 -18.92 33.39
N GLY A 64 5.06 -17.60 33.61
CA GLY A 64 6.19 -16.69 33.35
C GLY A 64 6.34 -16.30 31.87
N ARG A 65 5.47 -16.76 30.97
CA ARG A 65 5.48 -16.39 29.56
C ARG A 65 5.23 -14.91 29.39
N GLN A 66 6.10 -14.23 28.65
CA GLN A 66 5.89 -12.84 28.25
C GLN A 66 5.06 -12.80 26.96
N TYR A 67 3.99 -12.02 26.99
CA TYR A 67 3.17 -11.75 25.82
C TYR A 67 3.54 -10.41 25.21
N THR A 68 3.44 -10.31 23.88
CA THR A 68 3.75 -9.08 23.18
C THR A 68 2.68 -8.04 23.53
N THR A 69 3.13 -6.89 24.01
CA THR A 69 2.26 -5.71 24.23
C THR A 69 2.92 -4.53 23.55
N SER A 70 2.17 -3.90 22.67
CA SER A 70 2.61 -2.70 21.93
C SER A 70 1.64 -1.57 22.20
N VAL A 71 2.16 -0.42 22.60
CA VAL A 71 1.37 0.79 22.85
C VAL A 71 1.86 1.89 21.91
N LYS A 72 0.94 2.52 21.20
CA LYS A 72 1.25 3.60 20.27
C LYS A 72 0.28 4.74 20.45
N SER A 73 0.77 5.97 20.31
CA SER A 73 -0.09 7.14 20.26
C SER A 73 -1.02 7.04 19.03
N TYR A 74 -2.30 7.35 19.22
CA TYR A 74 -3.33 7.23 18.20
C TYR A 74 -4.06 8.56 18.05
N GLY A 75 -3.53 9.41 17.16
CA GLY A 75 -4.12 10.70 16.81
C GLY A 75 -3.94 11.82 17.80
N GLY A 76 -3.11 11.62 18.80
CA GLY A 76 -2.78 12.64 19.81
C GLY A 76 -2.32 12.03 21.13
N ALA A 77 -1.85 12.88 22.03
CA ALA A 77 -1.31 12.44 23.32
C ALA A 77 -2.36 11.89 24.30
N LYS A 78 -3.65 12.02 23.97
CA LYS A 78 -4.77 11.54 24.82
C LYS A 78 -5.39 10.23 24.35
N GLN A 79 -4.92 9.63 23.28
CA GLN A 79 -5.45 8.36 22.79
C GLN A 79 -4.31 7.40 22.51
N MET A 80 -4.44 6.18 23.02
CA MET A 80 -3.46 5.12 22.81
C MET A 80 -4.12 3.92 22.13
N LYS A 81 -3.44 3.40 21.12
CA LYS A 81 -3.74 2.10 20.53
C LYS A 81 -2.88 1.06 21.24
N ILE A 82 -3.51 0.14 21.92
CA ILE A 82 -2.92 -0.93 22.70
C ILE A 82 -3.16 -2.23 21.95
N THR A 83 -2.10 -2.94 21.61
CA THR A 83 -2.18 -4.23 20.91
C THR A 83 -1.50 -5.29 21.77
N THR A 84 -2.17 -6.43 22.00
CA THR A 84 -1.61 -7.55 22.77
C THR A 84 -2.06 -8.90 22.20
N ASN A 85 -1.19 -9.90 22.29
CA ASN A 85 -1.52 -11.29 22.01
C ASN A 85 -1.79 -12.10 23.30
N TYR A 86 -2.02 -11.42 24.44
CA TYR A 86 -2.28 -12.05 25.72
C TYR A 86 -3.47 -13.00 25.66
N LEU A 87 -3.25 -14.27 26.01
CA LEU A 87 -4.24 -15.35 25.99
C LEU A 87 -5.06 -15.45 24.68
N ILE A 88 -4.47 -15.14 23.56
CA ILE A 88 -5.19 -15.16 22.26
C ILE A 88 -5.52 -16.58 21.83
N ASP A 89 -4.71 -17.56 22.22
CA ASP A 89 -4.87 -18.99 21.87
C ASP A 89 -6.01 -19.65 22.69
N LEU A 90 -6.54 -18.99 23.70
CA LEU A 90 -7.61 -19.52 24.54
C LEU A 90 -8.97 -18.96 24.09
N PRO A 91 -9.85 -19.81 23.51
CA PRO A 91 -11.18 -19.37 23.11
C PRO A 91 -12.10 -19.17 24.32
N GLY A 92 -13.05 -18.25 24.22
CA GLY A 92 -14.15 -18.09 25.15
C GLY A 92 -14.32 -16.68 25.68
N THR A 93 -15.57 -16.33 25.98
CA THR A 93 -15.96 -15.00 26.51
C THR A 93 -15.35 -14.74 27.92
N ALA A 94 -15.12 -15.78 28.70
CA ALA A 94 -14.47 -15.66 30.01
C ALA A 94 -13.02 -15.16 29.87
N THR A 95 -12.29 -15.63 28.86
CA THR A 95 -10.92 -15.17 28.56
C THR A 95 -10.93 -13.71 28.10
N ASP A 96 -11.88 -13.32 27.26
CA ASP A 96 -11.99 -11.94 26.78
C ASP A 96 -12.28 -10.98 27.96
N SER A 97 -13.22 -11.35 28.86
CA SER A 97 -13.49 -10.59 30.07
C SER A 97 -12.28 -10.49 31.01
N LEU A 98 -11.49 -11.56 31.13
CA LEU A 98 -10.26 -11.55 31.94
C LEU A 98 -9.22 -10.58 31.37
N VAL A 99 -9.05 -10.56 30.03
CA VAL A 99 -8.13 -9.62 29.38
C VAL A 99 -8.58 -8.18 29.60
N ASP A 100 -9.88 -7.90 29.47
CA ASP A 100 -10.45 -6.59 29.69
C ASP A 100 -10.25 -6.11 31.15
N VAL A 101 -10.49 -6.98 32.13
CA VAL A 101 -10.26 -6.66 33.55
C VAL A 101 -8.78 -6.39 33.83
N ARG A 102 -7.88 -7.20 33.27
CA ARG A 102 -6.44 -6.99 33.43
C ARG A 102 -5.99 -5.69 32.77
N LEU A 103 -6.49 -5.40 31.56
CA LEU A 103 -6.20 -4.15 30.86
C LEU A 103 -6.64 -2.94 31.69
N GLN A 104 -7.88 -2.95 32.22
CA GLN A 104 -8.39 -1.87 33.05
C GLN A 104 -7.56 -1.71 34.33
N LYS A 105 -7.13 -2.81 34.95
CA LYS A 105 -6.25 -2.76 36.13
C LYS A 105 -4.93 -2.07 35.81
N GLY A 106 -4.24 -2.49 34.76
CA GLY A 106 -2.95 -1.90 34.36
C GLY A 106 -3.08 -0.42 33.96
N LEU A 107 -4.20 -0.04 33.33
CA LEU A 107 -4.46 1.37 33.01
C LEU A 107 -4.81 2.18 34.25
N GLY A 108 -5.51 1.59 35.24
CA GLY A 108 -5.81 2.24 36.51
C GLY A 108 -4.57 2.56 37.36
N ASP A 109 -3.52 1.74 37.24
CA ASP A 109 -2.24 1.95 37.94
C ASP A 109 -1.49 3.21 37.45
N LEU A 110 -1.88 3.75 36.29
CA LEU A 110 -1.33 5.02 35.76
C LEU A 110 -1.81 6.26 36.54
N GLY A 111 -2.87 6.14 37.36
CA GLY A 111 -3.43 7.26 38.12
C GLY A 111 -4.12 8.34 37.26
N THR A 112 -4.32 8.10 35.99
CA THR A 112 -5.05 8.97 35.06
C THR A 112 -6.39 8.37 34.71
N GLY A 113 -7.45 9.20 34.60
CA GLY A 113 -8.75 8.75 34.11
C GLY A 113 -8.68 8.28 32.65
N PHE A 114 -9.43 7.24 32.33
CA PHE A 114 -9.57 6.73 30.97
C PHE A 114 -11.01 6.32 30.68
N ALA A 115 -11.41 6.41 29.40
CA ALA A 115 -12.74 6.01 28.95
C ALA A 115 -12.82 4.49 28.78
N TRP A 116 -13.82 3.86 29.40
CA TRP A 116 -14.18 2.47 29.21
C TRP A 116 -15.69 2.33 28.97
N PRO A 117 -16.16 1.48 28.05
CA PRO A 117 -15.39 0.62 27.17
C PRO A 117 -14.48 1.39 26.20
N ALA A 118 -13.42 0.71 25.71
CA ALA A 118 -12.52 1.27 24.71
C ALA A 118 -13.31 1.78 23.48
N LYS A 119 -12.85 2.86 22.87
CA LYS A 119 -13.51 3.45 21.68
C LYS A 119 -13.58 2.47 20.50
N GLU A 120 -12.55 1.68 20.36
CA GLU A 120 -12.45 0.61 19.36
C GLU A 120 -11.86 -0.61 20.05
N SER A 121 -12.41 -1.79 19.77
CA SER A 121 -11.89 -3.07 20.23
C SER A 121 -12.00 -4.07 19.08
N ARG A 122 -10.91 -4.76 18.79
CA ARG A 122 -10.84 -5.77 17.73
C ARG A 122 -10.04 -6.97 18.23
N LYS A 123 -10.54 -8.17 17.93
CA LYS A 123 -9.88 -9.43 18.21
C LYS A 123 -9.78 -10.24 16.92
N VAL A 124 -8.63 -10.81 16.67
CA VAL A 124 -8.39 -11.75 15.57
C VAL A 124 -7.65 -12.97 16.12
N ASP A 125 -8.26 -14.14 15.98
CA ASP A 125 -7.66 -15.39 16.42
C ASP A 125 -6.49 -15.80 15.47
N PRO A 126 -5.44 -16.48 15.97
CA PRO A 126 -4.26 -16.84 15.16
C PRO A 126 -4.59 -17.62 13.89
N THR A 127 -5.52 -18.58 13.98
CA THR A 127 -5.95 -19.37 12.81
C THR A 127 -6.59 -18.50 11.73
N ILE A 128 -7.34 -17.48 12.14
CA ILE A 128 -7.98 -16.52 11.22
C ILE A 128 -6.91 -15.61 10.61
N SER A 129 -5.94 -15.16 11.41
CA SER A 129 -4.87 -14.31 10.89
C SER A 129 -3.98 -15.00 9.85
N ASP A 130 -3.67 -16.27 10.04
CA ASP A 130 -2.91 -17.08 9.07
C ASP A 130 -3.68 -17.24 7.75
N ASP A 131 -4.99 -17.46 7.85
CA ASP A 131 -5.86 -17.57 6.67
C ASP A 131 -5.98 -16.23 5.92
N ILE A 132 -6.16 -15.13 6.65
CA ILE A 132 -6.18 -13.77 6.09
C ILE A 132 -4.85 -13.47 5.39
N GLN A 133 -3.71 -13.75 6.03
CA GLN A 133 -2.38 -13.51 5.47
C GLN A 133 -2.18 -14.28 4.16
N THR A 134 -2.51 -15.57 4.15
CA THR A 134 -2.37 -16.41 2.96
C THR A 134 -3.27 -15.92 1.82
N LYS A 135 -4.54 -15.61 2.12
CA LYS A 135 -5.49 -15.11 1.13
C LYS A 135 -5.11 -13.73 0.60
N ALA A 136 -4.56 -12.87 1.45
CA ALA A 136 -4.11 -11.53 1.07
C ALA A 136 -3.02 -11.59 -0.01
N TRP A 137 -1.94 -12.31 0.25
CA TRP A 137 -0.83 -12.42 -0.70
C TRP A 137 -1.21 -13.15 -1.98
N THR A 138 -2.03 -14.21 -1.88
CA THR A 138 -2.54 -14.91 -3.07
C THR A 138 -3.43 -14.01 -3.91
N SER A 139 -4.26 -13.16 -3.31
CA SER A 139 -5.10 -12.19 -4.03
C SER A 139 -4.27 -11.17 -4.82
N VAL A 140 -3.22 -10.62 -4.21
CA VAL A 140 -2.31 -9.70 -4.89
C VAL A 140 -1.60 -10.41 -6.06
N LEU A 141 -1.11 -11.63 -5.84
CA LEU A 141 -0.46 -12.42 -6.90
C LEU A 141 -1.42 -12.69 -8.07
N PHE A 142 -2.63 -13.15 -7.78
CA PHE A 142 -3.63 -13.38 -8.83
C PHE A 142 -4.03 -12.10 -9.55
N ALA A 143 -4.18 -10.98 -8.83
CA ALA A 143 -4.45 -9.69 -9.46
C ALA A 143 -3.37 -9.34 -10.49
N LEU A 144 -2.09 -9.46 -10.13
CA LEU A 144 -0.97 -9.19 -11.03
C LEU A 144 -0.95 -10.13 -12.25
N ILE A 145 -1.21 -11.43 -12.04
CA ILE A 145 -1.26 -12.43 -13.12
C ILE A 145 -2.41 -12.12 -14.09
N PHE A 146 -3.63 -11.92 -13.57
CA PHE A 146 -4.79 -11.63 -14.40
C PHE A 146 -4.65 -10.31 -15.16
N MET A 147 -4.06 -9.28 -14.54
CA MET A 147 -3.79 -8.02 -15.21
C MET A 147 -2.75 -8.18 -16.33
N PHE A 148 -1.69 -8.96 -16.10
CA PHE A 148 -0.73 -9.29 -17.17
C PHE A 148 -1.40 -9.98 -18.36
N ILE A 149 -2.19 -11.04 -18.08
CA ILE A 149 -2.90 -11.79 -19.13
C ILE A 149 -3.88 -10.89 -19.88
N TYR A 150 -4.67 -10.10 -19.15
CA TYR A 150 -5.62 -9.15 -19.75
C TYR A 150 -4.92 -8.17 -20.71
N ILE A 151 -3.84 -7.54 -20.28
CA ILE A 151 -3.10 -6.58 -21.13
C ILE A 151 -2.45 -7.27 -22.32
N ALA A 152 -1.84 -8.45 -22.11
CA ALA A 152 -1.20 -9.20 -23.20
C ALA A 152 -2.21 -9.58 -24.31
N ILE A 153 -3.41 -10.01 -23.93
CA ILE A 153 -4.50 -10.33 -24.87
C ILE A 153 -5.06 -9.06 -25.50
N ARG A 154 -5.36 -8.04 -24.70
CA ARG A 154 -6.01 -6.78 -25.14
C ARG A 154 -5.18 -6.04 -26.19
N PHE A 155 -3.86 -6.05 -26.06
CA PHE A 155 -2.95 -5.33 -26.94
C PHE A 155 -2.25 -6.21 -27.98
N SER A 156 -2.49 -7.52 -27.97
CA SER A 156 -1.91 -8.50 -28.91
C SER A 156 -0.37 -8.50 -28.97
N ASN A 157 0.28 -7.91 -27.97
CA ASN A 157 1.75 -7.82 -27.86
C ASN A 157 2.12 -7.94 -26.37
N TRP A 158 2.90 -8.96 -26.06
CA TRP A 158 3.35 -9.24 -24.70
C TRP A 158 4.18 -8.12 -24.05
N GLN A 159 4.83 -7.26 -24.86
CA GLN A 159 5.66 -6.14 -24.41
C GLN A 159 4.83 -5.12 -23.61
N TYR A 160 3.57 -4.87 -23.99
CA TYR A 160 2.65 -4.04 -23.21
C TYR A 160 2.29 -4.73 -21.88
N GLY A 161 2.09 -6.05 -21.90
CA GLY A 161 1.83 -6.82 -20.68
C GLY A 161 2.98 -6.72 -19.69
N VAL A 162 4.22 -6.90 -20.14
CA VAL A 162 5.41 -6.76 -19.28
C VAL A 162 5.58 -5.32 -18.77
N GLY A 163 5.38 -4.31 -19.62
CA GLY A 163 5.43 -2.91 -19.21
C GLY A 163 4.42 -2.59 -18.11
N ALA A 164 3.16 -3.04 -18.28
CA ALA A 164 2.11 -2.89 -17.29
C ALA A 164 2.45 -3.65 -15.99
N LEU A 165 2.83 -4.93 -16.07
CA LEU A 165 3.16 -5.74 -14.90
C LEU A 165 4.27 -5.10 -14.06
N LEU A 166 5.36 -4.69 -14.69
CA LEU A 166 6.50 -4.09 -13.99
C LEU A 166 6.13 -2.74 -13.37
N SER A 167 5.23 -1.96 -13.98
CA SER A 167 4.72 -0.73 -13.36
C SER A 167 3.83 -1.02 -12.16
N LEU A 168 2.99 -2.06 -12.17
CA LEU A 168 2.17 -2.46 -11.02
C LEU A 168 3.03 -2.97 -9.86
N VAL A 169 4.07 -3.75 -10.15
CA VAL A 169 5.06 -4.19 -9.14
C VAL A 169 5.78 -2.98 -8.54
N HIS A 170 6.18 -2.01 -9.38
CA HIS A 170 6.79 -0.75 -8.93
C HIS A 170 5.87 -0.01 -7.95
N ASP A 171 4.57 0.16 -8.27
CA ASP A 171 3.61 0.89 -7.46
C ASP A 171 3.34 0.17 -6.13
N THR A 172 3.27 -1.16 -6.16
CA THR A 172 3.15 -2.00 -4.96
C THR A 172 4.37 -1.87 -4.05
N LEU A 173 5.59 -1.98 -4.62
CA LEU A 173 6.83 -1.83 -3.85
C LEU A 173 7.01 -0.43 -3.28
N PHE A 174 6.61 0.60 -4.04
CA PHE A 174 6.61 1.97 -3.55
C PHE A 174 5.68 2.13 -2.34
N THR A 175 4.45 1.64 -2.42
CA THR A 175 3.45 1.75 -1.35
C THR A 175 3.91 1.00 -0.09
N LEU A 176 4.43 -0.23 -0.24
CA LEU A 176 5.04 -1.00 0.85
C LEU A 176 6.23 -0.27 1.46
N GLY A 177 7.14 0.24 0.62
CA GLY A 177 8.31 1.00 1.07
C GLY A 177 7.93 2.23 1.86
N LEU A 178 6.91 2.97 1.40
CA LEU A 178 6.40 4.16 2.08
C LEU A 178 5.87 3.84 3.49
N TYR A 179 5.11 2.74 3.64
CA TYR A 179 4.65 2.27 4.94
C TYR A 179 5.82 1.88 5.83
N SER A 180 6.79 1.15 5.31
CA SER A 180 7.98 0.76 6.06
C SER A 180 8.83 1.96 6.52
N ILE A 181 8.95 3.01 5.71
CA ILE A 181 9.73 4.21 6.07
C ILE A 181 9.04 5.04 7.14
N LEU A 182 7.72 5.20 7.02
CA LEU A 182 6.99 6.21 7.78
C LEU A 182 6.27 5.68 9.03
N TRP A 183 6.15 4.35 9.20
CA TRP A 183 5.55 3.84 10.43
C TRP A 183 6.35 4.28 11.67
N GLY A 184 5.63 4.74 12.70
CA GLY A 184 6.25 5.31 13.90
C GLY A 184 6.77 6.75 13.76
N VAL A 185 6.75 7.33 12.54
CA VAL A 185 7.15 8.72 12.29
C VAL A 185 5.93 9.64 12.20
N VAL A 186 4.88 9.17 11.53
CA VAL A 186 3.63 9.93 11.38
C VAL A 186 2.72 9.75 12.59
N GLY A 187 1.90 10.76 12.89
CA GLY A 187 0.99 10.77 14.05
C GLY A 187 -0.28 9.91 13.88
N PHE A 188 -0.29 8.94 12.99
CA PHE A 188 -1.39 7.98 12.75
C PHE A 188 -0.83 6.59 12.42
N SER A 189 -1.68 5.56 12.52
CA SER A 189 -1.23 4.18 12.30
C SER A 189 -1.02 3.90 10.80
N LEU A 190 0.16 3.38 10.47
CA LEU A 190 0.48 2.77 9.18
C LEU A 190 0.73 1.28 9.43
N GLU A 191 -0.34 0.51 9.51
CA GLU A 191 -0.29 -0.94 9.71
C GLU A 191 -0.50 -1.67 8.39
N ILE A 192 0.18 -2.81 8.28
CA ILE A 192 -0.12 -3.80 7.24
C ILE A 192 -1.22 -4.70 7.81
N ASP A 193 -2.45 -4.40 7.45
CA ASP A 193 -3.68 -5.07 7.88
C ASP A 193 -4.54 -5.43 6.65
N GLU A 194 -5.74 -5.95 6.86
CA GLU A 194 -6.67 -6.26 5.78
C GLU A 194 -7.02 -5.02 4.93
N ALA A 195 -7.16 -3.84 5.57
CA ALA A 195 -7.42 -2.60 4.86
C ALA A 195 -6.24 -2.20 3.95
N PHE A 196 -5.00 -2.46 4.37
CA PHE A 196 -3.82 -2.23 3.52
C PHE A 196 -3.84 -3.11 2.26
N ILE A 197 -4.30 -4.36 2.34
CA ILE A 197 -4.46 -5.20 1.14
C ILE A 197 -5.48 -4.59 0.17
N ALA A 198 -6.57 -4.04 0.70
CA ALA A 198 -7.53 -3.31 -0.13
C ALA A 198 -6.90 -2.06 -0.78
N VAL A 199 -5.98 -1.36 -0.09
CA VAL A 199 -5.17 -0.28 -0.70
C VAL A 199 -4.38 -0.81 -1.90
N ILE A 200 -3.60 -1.87 -1.73
CA ILE A 200 -2.76 -2.43 -2.80
C ILE A 200 -3.62 -2.84 -4.01
N LEU A 201 -4.71 -3.58 -3.79
CA LEU A 201 -5.58 -4.03 -4.89
C LEU A 201 -6.26 -2.84 -5.59
N THR A 202 -6.65 -1.80 -4.85
CA THR A 202 -7.23 -0.58 -5.41
C THR A 202 -6.20 0.21 -6.23
N VAL A 203 -4.97 0.34 -5.73
CA VAL A 203 -3.87 1.00 -6.44
C VAL A 203 -3.54 0.25 -7.74
N ILE A 204 -3.47 -1.08 -7.71
CA ILE A 204 -3.30 -1.92 -8.90
C ILE A 204 -4.42 -1.65 -9.92
N GLY A 205 -5.68 -1.67 -9.47
CA GLY A 205 -6.84 -1.42 -10.34
C GLY A 205 -6.87 -0.02 -10.93
N TYR A 206 -6.50 0.99 -10.16
CA TYR A 206 -6.42 2.38 -10.62
C TYR A 206 -5.26 2.59 -11.61
N SER A 207 -4.07 2.11 -11.27
CA SER A 207 -2.87 2.24 -12.10
C SER A 207 -3.03 1.55 -13.47
N ILE A 208 -3.66 0.36 -13.50
CA ILE A 208 -3.89 -0.34 -14.77
C ILE A 208 -4.86 0.43 -15.67
N ASN A 209 -5.87 1.10 -15.12
CA ASN A 209 -6.81 1.88 -15.91
C ASN A 209 -6.10 3.02 -16.66
N ASP A 210 -5.21 3.76 -16.01
CA ASP A 210 -4.40 4.80 -16.64
C ASP A 210 -3.43 4.20 -17.68
N THR A 211 -2.80 3.07 -17.36
CA THR A 211 -1.89 2.37 -18.28
C THR A 211 -2.61 1.92 -19.57
N VAL A 212 -3.83 1.39 -19.46
CA VAL A 212 -4.65 0.99 -20.61
C VAL A 212 -4.95 2.18 -21.52
N VAL A 213 -5.32 3.32 -20.95
CA VAL A 213 -5.60 4.56 -21.72
C VAL A 213 -4.36 5.02 -22.50
N VAL A 214 -3.20 5.02 -21.85
CA VAL A 214 -1.94 5.41 -22.50
C VAL A 214 -1.56 4.40 -23.59
N PHE A 215 -1.71 3.11 -23.35
CA PHE A 215 -1.37 2.06 -24.31
C PHE A 215 -2.34 2.01 -25.50
N ASP A 216 -3.64 2.25 -25.29
CA ASP A 216 -4.61 2.38 -26.37
C ASP A 216 -4.22 3.54 -27.31
N ARG A 217 -3.83 4.68 -26.75
CA ARG A 217 -3.40 5.82 -27.53
C ARG A 217 -2.09 5.56 -28.28
N ILE A 218 -1.14 4.88 -27.63
CA ILE A 218 0.10 4.46 -28.28
C ILE A 218 -0.22 3.53 -29.46
N ARG A 219 -1.11 2.57 -29.30
CA ARG A 219 -1.49 1.62 -30.35
C ARG A 219 -2.16 2.34 -31.54
N GLU A 220 -3.05 3.29 -31.28
CA GLU A 220 -3.67 4.14 -32.30
C GLU A 220 -2.59 4.90 -33.10
N TYR A 221 -1.70 5.61 -32.41
CA TYR A 221 -0.63 6.36 -33.07
C TYR A 221 0.36 5.45 -33.81
N MET A 222 0.65 4.26 -33.32
CA MET A 222 1.49 3.27 -34.02
C MET A 222 0.84 2.79 -35.32
N HIS A 223 -0.49 2.71 -35.36
CA HIS A 223 -1.23 2.37 -36.59
C HIS A 223 -1.20 3.52 -37.60
N ASP A 224 -1.37 4.76 -37.14
CA ASP A 224 -1.48 5.92 -38.03
C ASP A 224 -0.10 6.43 -38.52
N HIS A 225 0.94 6.25 -37.72
CA HIS A 225 2.30 6.76 -37.98
C HIS A 225 3.31 5.63 -38.19
N LYS A 226 3.00 4.70 -39.08
CA LYS A 226 3.83 3.50 -39.34
C LYS A 226 5.27 3.80 -39.81
N ARG A 227 5.51 5.01 -40.34
CA ARG A 227 6.83 5.43 -40.86
C ARG A 227 7.65 6.20 -39.82
N ASP A 228 7.05 6.64 -38.73
CA ASP A 228 7.76 7.38 -37.70
C ASP A 228 8.53 6.41 -36.77
N PRO A 229 9.70 6.84 -36.25
CA PRO A 229 10.41 6.05 -35.24
C PRO A 229 9.50 5.77 -34.03
N VAL A 230 9.53 4.54 -33.50
CA VAL A 230 8.70 4.07 -32.39
C VAL A 230 8.75 5.04 -31.19
N VAL A 231 9.93 5.52 -30.83
CA VAL A 231 10.12 6.48 -29.73
C VAL A 231 9.37 7.80 -29.96
N THR A 232 9.33 8.29 -31.20
CA THR A 232 8.61 9.52 -31.56
C THR A 232 7.12 9.32 -31.45
N VAL A 233 6.60 8.18 -31.92
CA VAL A 233 5.19 7.82 -31.81
C VAL A 233 4.74 7.75 -30.36
N PHE A 234 5.51 7.05 -29.50
CA PHE A 234 5.24 6.98 -28.08
C PHE A 234 5.19 8.36 -27.42
N ASN A 235 6.14 9.24 -27.70
CA ASN A 235 6.15 10.60 -27.16
C ASN A 235 4.93 11.40 -27.59
N LYS A 236 4.52 11.33 -28.86
CA LYS A 236 3.32 12.01 -29.36
C LYS A 236 2.06 11.48 -28.64
N ALA A 237 1.91 10.16 -28.56
CA ALA A 237 0.77 9.51 -27.93
C ALA A 237 0.65 9.85 -26.43
N ILE A 238 1.76 9.74 -25.68
CA ILE A 238 1.81 10.08 -24.26
C ILE A 238 1.40 11.54 -24.05
N ASN A 239 1.98 12.48 -24.81
CA ASN A 239 1.66 13.91 -24.67
C ASN A 239 0.17 14.20 -24.97
N SER A 240 -0.46 13.45 -25.88
CA SER A 240 -1.88 13.63 -26.19
C SER A 240 -2.82 13.14 -25.09
N THR A 241 -2.38 12.21 -24.20
CA THR A 241 -3.17 11.70 -23.10
C THR A 241 -2.85 12.36 -21.75
N LEU A 242 -1.73 13.09 -21.67
CA LEU A 242 -1.18 13.62 -20.42
C LEU A 242 -2.20 14.47 -19.63
N SER A 243 -2.88 15.38 -20.29
CA SER A 243 -3.89 16.24 -19.64
C SER A 243 -5.05 15.43 -19.05
N ARG A 244 -5.52 14.39 -19.76
CA ARG A 244 -6.58 13.52 -19.27
C ARG A 244 -6.14 12.74 -18.04
N THR A 245 -5.00 12.09 -18.09
CA THR A 245 -4.45 11.26 -17.00
C THR A 245 -4.18 12.10 -15.76
N ILE A 246 -3.58 13.30 -15.92
CA ILE A 246 -3.33 14.21 -14.79
C ILE A 246 -4.67 14.70 -14.19
N ASN A 247 -5.64 15.10 -15.00
CA ASN A 247 -6.93 15.60 -14.48
C ASN A 247 -7.69 14.49 -13.72
N THR A 248 -7.72 13.27 -14.25
CA THR A 248 -8.37 12.13 -13.58
C THR A 248 -7.71 11.83 -12.24
N GLY A 249 -6.38 11.72 -12.23
CA GLY A 249 -5.60 11.53 -11.01
C GLY A 249 -5.81 12.66 -9.99
N PHE A 250 -5.74 13.91 -10.45
CA PHE A 250 -5.93 15.09 -9.60
C PHE A 250 -7.30 15.12 -8.91
N CYS A 251 -8.39 14.85 -9.65
CA CYS A 251 -9.73 14.79 -9.06
C CYS A 251 -9.81 13.73 -7.95
N THR A 252 -9.27 12.54 -8.18
CA THR A 252 -9.25 11.47 -7.18
C THR A 252 -8.39 11.84 -5.96
N LEU A 253 -7.20 12.39 -6.20
CA LEU A 253 -6.30 12.83 -5.12
C LEU A 253 -6.90 13.94 -4.27
N LEU A 254 -7.68 14.85 -4.88
CA LEU A 254 -8.36 15.92 -4.16
C LEU A 254 -9.42 15.35 -3.20
N VAL A 255 -10.22 14.37 -3.65
CA VAL A 255 -11.20 13.69 -2.77
C VAL A 255 -10.49 12.97 -1.62
N LEU A 256 -9.41 12.24 -1.91
CA LEU A 256 -8.63 11.55 -0.87
C LEU A 256 -8.01 12.53 0.12
N LEU A 257 -7.54 13.68 -0.35
CA LEU A 257 -7.00 14.75 0.53
C LEU A 257 -8.07 15.28 1.49
N ILE A 258 -9.30 15.50 1.00
CA ILE A 258 -10.41 15.93 1.85
C ILE A 258 -10.71 14.87 2.91
N ILE A 259 -10.78 13.59 2.51
CA ILE A 259 -11.02 12.49 3.45
C ILE A 259 -9.86 12.37 4.45
N PHE A 260 -8.63 12.60 4.04
CA PHE A 260 -7.46 12.56 4.92
C PHE A 260 -7.50 13.61 6.03
N PHE A 261 -7.93 14.83 5.72
CA PHE A 261 -7.99 15.91 6.71
C PHE A 261 -9.24 15.86 7.58
N PHE A 262 -10.40 15.54 7.01
CA PHE A 262 -11.69 15.55 7.69
C PHE A 262 -12.17 14.18 8.16
N GLY A 263 -11.56 13.10 7.69
CA GLY A 263 -11.86 11.74 8.12
C GLY A 263 -11.33 11.41 9.50
N GLY A 264 -11.88 10.37 10.09
CA GLY A 264 -11.43 9.84 11.38
C GLY A 264 -10.02 9.25 11.33
N LEU A 265 -9.40 9.12 12.51
CA LEU A 265 -8.04 8.60 12.64
C LEU A 265 -7.88 7.16 12.15
N SER A 266 -8.93 6.34 12.34
CA SER A 266 -8.94 4.93 11.93
C SER A 266 -8.74 4.73 10.43
N ILE A 267 -9.17 5.69 9.60
CA ILE A 267 -9.04 5.59 8.14
C ILE A 267 -7.83 6.34 7.57
N LYS A 268 -7.09 7.11 8.40
CA LYS A 268 -5.99 7.94 7.89
C LYS A 268 -4.89 7.13 7.20
N GLY A 269 -4.50 5.99 7.77
CA GLY A 269 -3.52 5.10 7.15
C GLY A 269 -3.99 4.61 5.79
N PHE A 270 -5.21 4.09 5.72
CA PHE A 270 -5.83 3.63 4.47
C PHE A 270 -5.86 4.71 3.38
N VAL A 271 -6.36 5.90 3.72
CA VAL A 271 -6.45 7.03 2.78
C VAL A 271 -5.07 7.52 2.35
N PHE A 272 -4.10 7.52 3.27
CA PHE A 272 -2.70 7.85 2.98
C PHE A 272 -2.09 6.89 1.95
N GLY A 273 -2.30 5.59 2.13
CA GLY A 273 -1.85 4.57 1.19
C GLY A 273 -2.48 4.72 -0.19
N LEU A 274 -3.79 4.98 -0.26
CA LEU A 274 -4.48 5.26 -1.52
C LEU A 274 -3.95 6.53 -2.19
N PHE A 275 -3.77 7.61 -1.43
CA PHE A 275 -3.30 8.89 -1.96
C PHE A 275 -1.94 8.75 -2.65
N PHE A 276 -0.95 8.20 -1.94
CA PHE A 276 0.39 8.04 -2.49
C PHE A 276 0.47 6.93 -3.53
N GLY A 277 -0.29 5.84 -3.36
CA GLY A 277 -0.37 4.76 -4.33
C GLY A 277 -0.94 5.23 -5.68
N ILE A 278 -2.04 6.00 -5.69
CA ILE A 278 -2.63 6.56 -6.90
C ILE A 278 -1.72 7.64 -7.52
N LEU A 279 -1.09 8.49 -6.70
CA LEU A 279 -0.13 9.47 -7.19
C LEU A 279 1.00 8.81 -7.96
N VAL A 280 1.58 7.76 -7.39
CA VAL A 280 2.66 6.99 -8.02
C VAL A 280 2.17 6.14 -9.17
N GLY A 281 0.96 5.57 -9.11
CA GLY A 281 0.34 4.84 -10.21
C GLY A 281 0.12 5.72 -11.45
N THR A 282 -0.31 6.96 -11.26
CA THR A 282 -0.41 7.93 -12.35
C THR A 282 0.96 8.24 -12.97
N TYR A 283 1.99 8.41 -12.13
CA TYR A 283 3.37 8.58 -12.60
C TYR A 283 3.88 7.34 -13.35
N SER A 284 3.71 6.15 -12.79
CA SER A 284 4.28 4.92 -13.32
C SER A 284 3.66 4.51 -14.65
N SER A 285 2.37 4.73 -14.86
CA SER A 285 1.68 4.49 -16.13
C SER A 285 2.31 5.28 -17.28
N ILE A 286 2.69 6.53 -17.02
CA ILE A 286 3.29 7.42 -18.03
C ILE A 286 4.77 7.14 -18.21
N PHE A 287 5.53 7.02 -17.12
CA PHE A 287 6.99 7.09 -17.15
C PHE A 287 7.68 5.73 -16.93
N VAL A 288 6.99 4.72 -16.37
CA VAL A 288 7.55 3.38 -16.16
C VAL A 288 6.99 2.40 -17.18
N ALA A 289 5.66 2.20 -17.22
CA ALA A 289 5.02 1.23 -18.11
C ALA A 289 5.34 1.52 -19.60
N SER A 290 5.15 2.78 -20.00
CA SER A 290 5.42 3.20 -21.39
C SER A 290 6.91 3.15 -21.75
N ALA A 291 7.80 3.46 -20.80
CA ALA A 291 9.23 3.40 -21.04
C ALA A 291 9.71 1.96 -21.25
N ILE A 292 9.22 1.03 -20.42
CA ILE A 292 9.54 -0.41 -20.57
C ILE A 292 8.96 -0.95 -21.89
N ALA A 293 7.70 -0.63 -22.20
CA ALA A 293 7.07 -1.09 -23.44
C ALA A 293 7.83 -0.60 -24.68
N VAL A 294 8.26 0.67 -24.72
CA VAL A 294 9.03 1.20 -25.87
C VAL A 294 10.42 0.58 -25.98
N ASP A 295 11.09 0.27 -24.86
CA ASP A 295 12.40 -0.36 -24.90
C ASP A 295 12.32 -1.80 -25.43
N LEU A 296 11.26 -2.54 -25.07
CA LEU A 296 11.00 -3.89 -25.58
C LEU A 296 10.49 -3.93 -27.03
N LEU A 297 9.90 -2.83 -27.51
CA LEU A 297 9.41 -2.73 -28.90
C LEU A 297 10.45 -2.15 -29.86
N LYS A 298 11.50 -1.49 -29.36
CA LYS A 298 12.52 -0.81 -30.18
C LYS A 298 13.32 -1.75 -31.06
N ASP A 299 13.45 -3.01 -30.69
CA ASP A 299 14.16 -4.03 -31.47
C ASP A 299 13.36 -4.54 -32.69
N ARG A 300 12.09 -4.07 -32.86
CA ARG A 300 11.38 -4.23 -34.13
C ARG A 300 11.76 -3.04 -35.02
N GLU A 301 12.82 -3.17 -35.84
CA GLU A 301 13.09 -2.24 -36.92
C GLU A 301 11.83 -2.07 -37.78
N PRO A 302 11.53 -0.82 -38.23
CA PRO A 302 10.52 -0.63 -39.25
C PRO A 302 10.98 -1.46 -40.47
N ALA A 303 10.06 -2.30 -40.99
CA ALA A 303 10.33 -3.09 -42.19
C ALA A 303 11.01 -2.18 -43.22
N ALA A 304 12.19 -2.54 -43.61
CA ALA A 304 13.03 -1.74 -44.52
C ALA A 304 12.15 -1.24 -45.65
N VAL A 305 12.08 0.08 -45.81
CA VAL A 305 11.42 0.71 -46.96
C VAL A 305 12.07 0.13 -48.18
N ALA A 306 11.36 -0.75 -48.89
CA ALA A 306 11.83 -1.25 -50.19
C ALA A 306 12.23 -0.05 -51.02
N LYS A 307 13.51 0.06 -51.38
CA LYS A 307 14.00 1.10 -52.26
C LYS A 307 13.15 1.06 -53.53
N PRO A 308 12.65 2.20 -54.02
CA PRO A 308 11.96 2.19 -55.31
C PRO A 308 12.88 1.59 -56.33
N VAL A 309 12.41 0.55 -57.02
CA VAL A 309 13.08 0.00 -58.20
C VAL A 309 13.04 1.12 -59.22
N THR A 310 14.18 1.79 -59.40
CA THR A 310 14.37 2.70 -60.51
C THR A 310 14.40 1.89 -61.78
N ALA A 311 13.34 2.04 -62.61
CA ALA A 311 13.27 1.51 -63.96
C ALA A 311 14.23 2.25 -64.89
#